data_8fe8e63531c05c112a30e15d2a53104e
#
_entry.id   8fe8e63531c05c112a30e15d2a53104e
#
_cell.length_a   1.000
_cell.length_b   1.000
_cell.length_c   1.000
_cell.angle_alpha   90.00
_cell.angle_beta   90.00
_cell.angle_gamma   90.00
#
_symmetry.space_group_name_H-M   'P 1'
#
loop_
_entity.id
_entity.type
_entity.pdbx_description
1 polymer ?
#
loop_
_entity_poly.entity_id
_entity_poly.type
_entity_poly.pdbx_seq_one_letter_code
_entity_poly.pdbx_strand_id
1 'polypeptide(L)'
;MAAHTISALSKLALRLMRNANKKEALQQMDMYFSAKRQTLAQFMAVYDQQRLHEIHGGSTILFDAMAHQSPQDRYDIVRFLIAQGAELTGTNGENETLFHILFSRPKHNMAQTVELTKLLIDAGADINQPDAKGRVALQHLISHPKLTDRDLAPLYDLLFTRCRLDLSIKNAWGYTPIELAQKLPYRAELLRRMTE
;
A
#
# COMPACT_ATOMS: atom_id res chain seq x y z
N MET A 1 -44.61 -6.04 -38.49
CA MET A 1 -43.15 -6.04 -38.53
C MET A 1 -42.50 -4.79 -37.88
N ALA A 2 -43.12 -3.61 -37.83
CA ALA A 2 -42.51 -2.39 -37.30
C ALA A 2 -42.30 -2.35 -35.76
N ALA A 3 -43.13 -2.99 -34.97
CA ALA A 3 -43.06 -2.97 -33.52
C ALA A 3 -41.83 -3.70 -32.93
N HIS A 4 -41.33 -4.75 -33.59
CA HIS A 4 -40.17 -5.52 -33.17
C HIS A 4 -38.86 -4.79 -33.45
N THR A 5 -38.80 -3.99 -34.49
CA THR A 5 -37.61 -3.21 -34.86
C THR A 5 -37.37 -1.99 -33.91
N ILE A 6 -38.47 -1.35 -33.47
CA ILE A 6 -38.40 -0.25 -32.50
C ILE A 6 -37.90 -0.76 -31.13
N SER A 7 -38.34 -1.97 -30.69
CA SER A 7 -37.87 -2.59 -29.45
C SER A 7 -36.37 -2.93 -29.47
N ALA A 8 -35.83 -3.40 -30.59
CA ALA A 8 -34.41 -3.72 -30.74
C ALA A 8 -33.53 -2.46 -30.76
N LEU A 9 -33.96 -1.42 -31.47
CA LEU A 9 -33.26 -0.12 -31.51
C LEU A 9 -33.30 0.56 -30.15
N SER A 10 -34.41 0.51 -29.42
CA SER A 10 -34.49 1.04 -28.07
C SER A 10 -33.56 0.34 -27.07
N LYS A 11 -33.46 -1.00 -27.17
CA LYS A 11 -32.51 -1.79 -26.33
C LYS A 11 -31.07 -1.49 -26.68
N LEU A 12 -30.74 -1.32 -27.96
CA LEU A 12 -29.41 -0.96 -28.42
C LEU A 12 -29.04 0.47 -27.94
N ALA A 13 -29.96 1.43 -28.09
CA ALA A 13 -29.77 2.81 -27.63
C ALA A 13 -29.56 2.87 -26.11
N LEU A 14 -30.37 2.14 -25.32
CA LEU A 14 -30.19 2.03 -23.87
C LEU A 14 -28.85 1.38 -23.48
N ARG A 15 -28.39 0.39 -24.26
CA ARG A 15 -27.09 -0.24 -24.04
C ARG A 15 -25.92 0.71 -24.36
N LEU A 16 -26.03 1.48 -25.44
CA LEU A 16 -25.06 2.50 -25.82
C LEU A 16 -25.02 3.65 -24.81
N MET A 17 -26.18 4.14 -24.34
CA MET A 17 -26.26 5.16 -23.28
C MET A 17 -25.68 4.69 -21.96
N ARG A 18 -25.97 3.43 -21.54
CA ARG A 18 -25.35 2.84 -20.35
C ARG A 18 -23.84 2.73 -20.48
N ASN A 19 -23.32 2.39 -21.68
CA ASN A 19 -21.90 2.30 -21.93
C ASN A 19 -21.25 3.69 -21.99
N ALA A 20 -21.93 4.70 -22.57
CA ALA A 20 -21.47 6.09 -22.57
C ALA A 20 -21.44 6.67 -21.14
N ASN A 21 -22.54 6.53 -20.38
CA ASN A 21 -22.58 6.97 -18.97
C ASN A 21 -21.54 6.25 -18.10
N LYS A 22 -21.29 4.96 -18.37
CA LYS A 22 -20.24 4.20 -17.67
C LYS A 22 -18.85 4.71 -18.03
N LYS A 23 -18.61 5.07 -19.29
CA LYS A 23 -17.34 5.62 -19.76
C LYS A 23 -17.12 7.03 -19.20
N GLU A 24 -18.15 7.87 -19.16
CA GLU A 24 -18.10 9.22 -18.54
C GLU A 24 -17.88 9.13 -17.03
N ALA A 25 -18.58 8.22 -16.33
CA ALA A 25 -18.36 7.97 -14.90
C ALA A 25 -16.95 7.45 -14.61
N LEU A 26 -16.38 6.62 -15.49
CA LEU A 26 -14.99 6.16 -15.39
C LEU A 26 -14.00 7.29 -15.66
N GLN A 27 -14.28 8.19 -16.61
CA GLN A 27 -13.44 9.37 -16.90
C GLN A 27 -13.48 10.40 -15.75
N GLN A 28 -14.56 10.46 -14.96
CA GLN A 28 -14.67 11.31 -13.77
C GLN A 28 -14.03 10.67 -12.52
N MET A 29 -13.68 9.38 -12.59
CA MET A 29 -13.06 8.69 -11.46
C MET A 29 -11.58 9.08 -11.37
N ASP A 30 -11.21 9.70 -10.27
CA ASP A 30 -9.83 10.06 -10.01
C ASP A 30 -8.94 8.81 -9.94
N MET A 31 -7.82 8.83 -10.68
CA MET A 31 -6.82 7.77 -10.72
C MET A 31 -6.30 7.41 -9.31
N TYR A 32 -6.10 8.41 -8.45
CA TYR A 32 -5.60 8.24 -7.08
C TYR A 32 -6.66 7.57 -6.18
N PHE A 33 -7.93 7.97 -6.30
CA PHE A 33 -9.03 7.30 -5.63
C PHE A 33 -9.12 5.83 -6.07
N SER A 34 -9.01 5.59 -7.38
CA SER A 34 -9.09 4.25 -7.96
C SER A 34 -7.95 3.35 -7.45
N ALA A 35 -6.72 3.85 -7.40
CA ALA A 35 -5.56 3.12 -6.86
C ALA A 35 -5.77 2.70 -5.40
N LYS A 36 -6.49 3.50 -4.61
CA LYS A 36 -6.71 3.30 -3.17
C LYS A 36 -7.91 2.44 -2.82
N ARG A 37 -8.91 2.32 -3.73
CA ARG A 37 -10.25 1.81 -3.38
C ARG A 37 -10.84 0.80 -4.36
N GLN A 38 -10.31 0.71 -5.57
CA GLN A 38 -10.93 -0.06 -6.65
C GLN A 38 -10.08 -1.28 -7.01
N THR A 39 -10.67 -2.23 -7.74
CA THR A 39 -9.94 -3.38 -8.26
C THR A 39 -8.89 -2.97 -9.29
N LEU A 40 -7.89 -3.83 -9.52
CA LEU A 40 -6.89 -3.59 -10.57
C LEU A 40 -7.54 -3.28 -11.92
N ALA A 41 -8.60 -4.02 -12.32
CA ALA A 41 -9.28 -3.80 -13.59
C ALA A 41 -9.92 -2.41 -13.71
N GLN A 42 -10.51 -1.91 -12.60
CA GLN A 42 -11.08 -0.58 -12.54
C GLN A 42 -10.00 0.51 -12.53
N PHE A 43 -8.91 0.27 -11.81
CA PHE A 43 -7.76 1.16 -11.80
C PHE A 43 -7.14 1.29 -13.19
N MET A 44 -6.89 0.18 -13.88
CA MET A 44 -6.33 0.19 -15.24
C MET A 44 -7.20 0.94 -16.25
N ALA A 45 -8.53 0.99 -16.04
CA ALA A 45 -9.45 1.72 -16.93
C ALA A 45 -9.30 3.24 -16.86
N VAL A 46 -8.68 3.77 -15.79
CA VAL A 46 -8.46 5.22 -15.55
C VAL A 46 -6.98 5.58 -15.43
N TYR A 47 -6.10 4.60 -15.53
CA TYR A 47 -4.66 4.79 -15.40
C TYR A 47 -4.11 5.62 -16.55
N ASP A 48 -3.32 6.63 -16.21
CA ASP A 48 -2.58 7.48 -17.13
C ASP A 48 -1.08 7.41 -16.82
N GLN A 49 -0.31 6.83 -17.75
CA GLN A 49 1.15 6.68 -17.64
C GLN A 49 1.88 8.02 -17.43
N GLN A 50 1.39 9.09 -18.02
CA GLN A 50 2.04 10.41 -17.93
C GLN A 50 1.97 10.99 -16.52
N ARG A 51 1.03 10.51 -15.70
CA ARG A 51 0.81 10.94 -14.33
C ARG A 51 1.45 10.03 -13.28
N LEU A 52 2.23 9.03 -13.70
CA LEU A 52 2.84 8.02 -12.79
C LEU A 52 3.68 8.66 -11.67
N HIS A 53 4.42 9.71 -12.01
CA HIS A 53 5.33 10.41 -11.08
C HIS A 53 4.75 11.74 -10.55
N GLU A 54 3.50 12.04 -10.89
CA GLU A 54 2.82 13.24 -10.41
C GLU A 54 2.66 13.18 -8.87
N ILE A 55 2.93 14.31 -8.21
CA ILE A 55 2.66 14.47 -6.79
C ILE A 55 1.25 15.01 -6.61
N HIS A 56 0.40 14.21 -6.00
CA HIS A 56 -0.97 14.56 -5.66
C HIS A 56 -1.21 14.41 -4.16
N GLY A 57 -1.66 15.47 -3.50
CA GLY A 57 -1.86 15.44 -2.05
C GLY A 57 -0.60 15.12 -1.23
N GLY A 58 0.59 15.43 -1.78
CA GLY A 58 1.87 15.19 -1.10
C GLY A 58 2.45 13.78 -1.33
N SER A 59 1.88 12.97 -2.21
CA SER A 59 2.38 11.62 -2.50
C SER A 59 2.25 11.26 -3.98
N THR A 60 2.99 10.25 -4.44
CA THR A 60 2.76 9.62 -5.74
C THR A 60 1.64 8.60 -5.64
N ILE A 61 1.09 8.20 -6.78
CA ILE A 61 0.03 7.19 -6.87
C ILE A 61 0.40 5.85 -6.22
N LEU A 62 1.69 5.53 -6.15
CA LEU A 62 2.17 4.30 -5.52
C LEU A 62 1.85 4.26 -4.01
N PHE A 63 1.87 5.41 -3.32
CA PHE A 63 1.46 5.51 -1.91
C PHE A 63 -0.03 5.21 -1.74
N ASP A 64 -0.90 5.69 -2.66
CA ASP A 64 -2.32 5.39 -2.63
C ASP A 64 -2.60 3.90 -2.88
N ALA A 65 -1.92 3.30 -3.87
CA ALA A 65 -1.98 1.86 -4.12
C ALA A 65 -1.51 1.05 -2.91
N MET A 66 -0.39 1.44 -2.28
CA MET A 66 0.14 0.78 -1.08
C MET A 66 -0.83 0.91 0.11
N ALA A 67 -1.63 1.99 0.15
CA ALA A 67 -2.65 2.21 1.16
C ALA A 67 -3.95 1.44 0.93
N HIS A 68 -4.10 0.68 -0.15
CA HIS A 68 -5.31 -0.07 -0.49
C HIS A 68 -5.70 -1.06 0.62
N GLN A 69 -7.03 -1.16 0.94
CA GLN A 69 -7.50 -1.97 2.07
C GLN A 69 -7.55 -3.47 1.76
N SER A 70 -7.84 -3.85 0.51
CA SER A 70 -7.77 -5.24 0.04
C SER A 70 -6.29 -5.62 -0.15
N PRO A 71 -5.78 -6.66 0.52
CA PRO A 71 -4.40 -7.11 0.30
C PRO A 71 -4.13 -7.53 -1.14
N GLN A 72 -5.11 -8.17 -1.80
CA GLN A 72 -4.95 -8.63 -3.18
C GLN A 72 -4.87 -7.45 -4.15
N ASP A 73 -5.83 -6.51 -4.10
CA ASP A 73 -5.81 -5.35 -5.01
C ASP A 73 -4.59 -4.45 -4.74
N ARG A 74 -4.19 -4.28 -3.47
CA ARG A 74 -2.92 -3.61 -3.12
C ARG A 74 -1.75 -4.24 -3.84
N TYR A 75 -1.60 -5.56 -3.72
CA TYR A 75 -0.51 -6.29 -4.34
C TYR A 75 -0.52 -6.14 -5.86
N ASP A 76 -1.67 -6.36 -6.48
CA ASP A 76 -1.81 -6.34 -7.93
C ASP A 76 -1.57 -4.95 -8.52
N ILE A 77 -2.14 -3.89 -7.90
CA ILE A 77 -1.97 -2.50 -8.37
C ILE A 77 -0.53 -2.03 -8.15
N VAL A 78 0.07 -2.32 -6.98
CA VAL A 78 1.47 -1.98 -6.70
C VAL A 78 2.40 -2.66 -7.70
N ARG A 79 2.22 -3.96 -7.96
CA ARG A 79 3.01 -4.71 -8.95
C ARG A 79 2.85 -4.13 -10.36
N PHE A 80 1.64 -3.77 -10.74
CA PHE A 80 1.38 -3.09 -12.00
C PHE A 80 2.17 -1.76 -12.08
N LEU A 81 2.06 -0.90 -11.07
CA LEU A 81 2.75 0.39 -11.05
C LEU A 81 4.29 0.24 -11.08
N ILE A 82 4.83 -0.74 -10.37
CA ILE A 82 6.26 -1.07 -10.42
C ILE A 82 6.67 -1.46 -11.85
N ALA A 83 5.87 -2.28 -12.53
CA ALA A 83 6.13 -2.67 -13.92
C ALA A 83 6.04 -1.48 -14.89
N GLN A 84 5.30 -0.42 -14.53
CA GLN A 84 5.26 0.84 -15.28
C GLN A 84 6.41 1.81 -14.94
N GLY A 85 7.31 1.45 -14.01
CA GLY A 85 8.45 2.27 -13.63
C GLY A 85 8.21 3.18 -12.42
N ALA A 86 7.23 2.90 -11.56
CA ALA A 86 7.02 3.67 -10.34
C ALA A 86 8.24 3.58 -9.40
N GLU A 87 8.62 4.71 -8.82
CA GLU A 87 9.72 4.78 -7.85
C GLU A 87 9.32 4.20 -6.50
N LEU A 88 10.19 3.33 -5.96
CA LEU A 88 9.98 2.63 -4.69
C LEU A 88 10.64 3.32 -3.50
N THR A 89 11.44 4.34 -3.77
CA THR A 89 12.16 5.14 -2.77
C THR A 89 11.48 6.48 -2.58
N GLY A 90 11.82 7.18 -1.52
CA GLY A 90 11.24 8.49 -1.21
C GLY A 90 10.12 8.42 -0.16
N THR A 91 9.56 9.57 0.12
CA THR A 91 8.56 9.76 1.18
C THR A 91 7.35 10.55 0.68
N ASN A 92 6.24 10.42 1.39
CA ASN A 92 5.08 11.29 1.20
C ASN A 92 5.22 12.60 2.01
N GLY A 93 4.19 13.46 2.00
CA GLY A 93 4.16 14.74 2.73
C GLY A 93 4.29 14.61 4.26
N GLU A 94 4.10 13.41 4.83
CA GLU A 94 4.27 13.10 6.25
C GLU A 94 5.61 12.41 6.54
N ASN A 95 6.57 12.45 5.61
CA ASN A 95 7.84 11.71 5.64
C ASN A 95 7.69 10.20 5.76
N GLU A 96 6.52 9.63 5.47
CA GLU A 96 6.33 8.19 5.47
C GLU A 96 6.92 7.58 4.20
N THR A 97 7.71 6.50 4.34
CA THR A 97 8.11 5.64 3.23
C THR A 97 6.99 4.65 2.89
N LEU A 98 7.11 3.92 1.79
CA LEU A 98 6.19 2.84 1.44
C LEU A 98 6.16 1.72 2.49
N PHE A 99 7.24 1.52 3.27
CA PHE A 99 7.24 0.60 4.42
C PHE A 99 6.25 1.04 5.51
N HIS A 100 6.22 2.34 5.85
CA HIS A 100 5.27 2.88 6.84
C HIS A 100 3.83 2.60 6.40
N ILE A 101 3.52 2.90 5.15
CA ILE A 101 2.19 2.68 4.59
C ILE A 101 1.84 1.20 4.61
N LEU A 102 2.72 0.32 4.12
CA LEU A 102 2.48 -1.12 4.08
C LEU A 102 2.25 -1.70 5.48
N PHE A 103 3.15 -1.41 6.43
CA PHE A 103 3.12 -2.00 7.77
C PHE A 103 2.00 -1.47 8.67
N SER A 104 1.45 -0.30 8.36
CA SER A 104 0.29 0.25 9.06
C SER A 104 -1.05 -0.33 8.60
N ARG A 105 -1.10 -1.17 7.57
CA ARG A 105 -2.38 -1.69 7.06
C ARG A 105 -3.02 -2.70 8.01
N PRO A 106 -4.35 -2.65 8.21
CA PRO A 106 -5.03 -3.54 9.16
C PRO A 106 -5.21 -4.97 8.65
N LYS A 107 -5.02 -5.21 7.35
CA LYS A 107 -5.17 -6.52 6.70
C LYS A 107 -3.95 -6.82 5.83
N HIS A 108 -3.43 -8.02 5.98
CA HIS A 108 -2.30 -8.53 5.22
C HIS A 108 -2.60 -9.91 4.61
N ASN A 109 -2.13 -10.14 3.40
CA ASN A 109 -1.70 -11.45 2.95
C ASN A 109 -0.19 -11.48 3.18
N MET A 110 0.26 -12.29 4.14
CA MET A 110 1.65 -12.22 4.60
C MET A 110 2.66 -12.56 3.50
N ALA A 111 2.36 -13.54 2.64
CA ALA A 111 3.24 -13.88 1.52
C ALA A 111 3.43 -12.67 0.57
N GLN A 112 2.34 -12.00 0.22
CA GLN A 112 2.38 -10.79 -0.61
C GLN A 112 3.06 -9.62 0.10
N THR A 113 2.84 -9.47 1.42
CA THR A 113 3.49 -8.42 2.22
C THR A 113 5.00 -8.61 2.26
N VAL A 114 5.47 -9.84 2.46
CA VAL A 114 6.91 -10.18 2.43
C VAL A 114 7.51 -9.90 1.05
N GLU A 115 6.80 -10.25 -0.03
CA GLU A 115 7.26 -9.98 -1.39
C GLU A 115 7.38 -8.48 -1.67
N LEU A 116 6.35 -7.67 -1.34
CA LEU A 116 6.42 -6.23 -1.48
C LEU A 116 7.55 -5.62 -0.64
N THR A 117 7.71 -6.09 0.61
CA THR A 117 8.81 -5.65 1.48
C THR A 117 10.17 -5.94 0.86
N LYS A 118 10.33 -7.14 0.26
CA LYS A 118 11.57 -7.50 -0.44
C LYS A 118 11.84 -6.57 -1.64
N LEU A 119 10.82 -6.26 -2.44
CA LEU A 119 10.96 -5.32 -3.56
C LEU A 119 11.40 -3.92 -3.10
N LEU A 120 10.87 -3.43 -1.97
CA LEU A 120 11.28 -2.16 -1.39
C LEU A 120 12.75 -2.19 -0.91
N ILE A 121 13.16 -3.28 -0.25
CA ILE A 121 14.56 -3.48 0.19
C ILE A 121 15.50 -3.52 -1.02
N ASP A 122 15.17 -4.30 -2.04
CA ASP A 122 15.98 -4.48 -3.25
C ASP A 122 16.11 -3.16 -4.05
N ALA A 123 15.11 -2.28 -3.96
CA ALA A 123 15.14 -0.93 -4.54
C ALA A 123 15.93 0.09 -3.70
N GLY A 124 16.37 -0.26 -2.51
CA GLY A 124 17.12 0.64 -1.62
C GLY A 124 16.25 1.62 -0.83
N ALA A 125 14.96 1.33 -0.65
CA ALA A 125 14.10 2.14 0.21
C ALA A 125 14.60 2.10 1.67
N ASP A 126 14.64 3.27 2.32
CA ASP A 126 15.14 3.38 3.69
C ASP A 126 14.08 2.94 4.71
N ILE A 127 14.35 1.80 5.38
CA ILE A 127 13.48 1.26 6.43
C ILE A 127 13.62 2.01 7.76
N ASN A 128 14.73 2.74 7.95
CA ASN A 128 15.03 3.50 9.15
C ASN A 128 14.63 4.97 9.04
N GLN A 129 14.09 5.40 7.88
CA GLN A 129 13.59 6.77 7.71
C GLN A 129 12.52 7.06 8.78
N PRO A 130 12.64 8.10 9.61
CA PRO A 130 11.59 8.51 10.53
C PRO A 130 10.46 9.25 9.78
N ASP A 131 9.21 8.96 10.11
CA ASP A 131 8.06 9.76 9.68
C ASP A 131 7.99 11.11 10.42
N ALA A 132 6.99 11.94 10.11
CA ALA A 132 6.78 13.24 10.77
C ALA A 132 6.55 13.14 12.30
N LYS A 133 6.27 11.93 12.82
CA LYS A 133 6.13 11.63 14.26
C LYS A 133 7.36 10.92 14.83
N GLY A 134 8.47 10.91 14.08
CA GLY A 134 9.71 10.24 14.47
C GLY A 134 9.64 8.72 14.48
N ARG A 135 8.58 8.10 13.97
CA ARG A 135 8.43 6.64 13.95
C ARG A 135 9.18 6.06 12.76
N VAL A 136 9.94 5.03 12.99
CA VAL A 136 10.43 4.16 11.91
C VAL A 136 9.37 3.11 11.55
N ALA A 137 9.44 2.56 10.35
CA ALA A 137 8.45 1.61 9.86
C ALA A 137 8.26 0.38 10.78
N LEU A 138 9.31 -0.10 11.44
CA LEU A 138 9.24 -1.21 12.41
C LEU A 138 8.26 -0.93 13.56
N GLN A 139 8.12 0.33 14.00
CA GLN A 139 7.21 0.68 15.09
C GLN A 139 5.73 0.50 14.72
N HIS A 140 5.38 0.53 13.43
CA HIS A 140 4.04 0.17 12.97
C HIS A 140 3.76 -1.33 13.11
N LEU A 141 4.75 -2.21 12.85
CA LEU A 141 4.62 -3.65 13.09
C LEU A 141 4.51 -3.96 14.58
N ILE A 142 5.35 -3.30 15.40
CA ILE A 142 5.32 -3.44 16.86
C ILE A 142 3.90 -3.13 17.38
N SER A 143 3.34 -2.01 16.95
CA SER A 143 2.03 -1.53 17.43
C SER A 143 0.84 -2.15 16.69
N HIS A 144 1.05 -3.12 15.79
CA HIS A 144 -0.03 -3.66 14.96
C HIS A 144 -1.06 -4.44 15.83
N PRO A 145 -2.36 -4.03 15.83
CA PRO A 145 -3.30 -4.51 16.84
C PRO A 145 -3.87 -5.91 16.56
N LYS A 146 -3.69 -6.45 15.35
CA LYS A 146 -4.38 -7.67 14.89
C LYS A 146 -3.44 -8.82 14.53
N LEU A 147 -2.15 -8.53 14.28
CA LEU A 147 -1.17 -9.54 13.92
C LEU A 147 -0.36 -9.95 15.14
N THR A 148 -0.23 -11.25 15.36
CA THR A 148 0.64 -11.83 16.38
C THR A 148 2.08 -11.90 15.88
N ASP A 149 3.04 -12.16 16.79
CA ASP A 149 4.43 -12.44 16.41
C ASP A 149 4.54 -13.65 15.46
N ARG A 150 3.67 -14.66 15.64
CA ARG A 150 3.61 -15.81 14.75
C ARG A 150 3.21 -15.42 13.33
N ASP A 151 2.22 -14.54 13.18
CA ASP A 151 1.79 -14.05 11.86
C ASP A 151 2.89 -13.24 11.19
N LEU A 152 3.65 -12.46 11.97
CA LEU A 152 4.71 -11.58 11.51
C LEU A 152 6.07 -12.26 11.34
N ALA A 153 6.24 -13.50 11.81
CA ALA A 153 7.53 -14.21 11.78
C ALA A 153 8.21 -14.20 10.40
N PRO A 154 7.52 -14.46 9.25
CA PRO A 154 8.17 -14.41 7.94
C PRO A 154 8.70 -13.01 7.57
N LEU A 155 8.02 -11.97 8.05
CA LEU A 155 8.45 -10.59 7.82
C LEU A 155 9.63 -10.23 8.72
N TYR A 156 9.64 -10.70 9.98
CA TYR A 156 10.78 -10.56 10.89
C TYR A 156 12.02 -11.24 10.31
N ASP A 157 11.89 -12.49 9.81
CA ASP A 157 12.98 -13.21 9.18
C ASP A 157 13.61 -12.41 8.05
N LEU A 158 12.78 -11.81 7.17
CA LEU A 158 13.26 -10.97 6.09
C LEU A 158 13.98 -9.71 6.61
N LEU A 159 13.37 -8.98 7.54
CA LEU A 159 13.89 -7.69 8.03
C LEU A 159 15.21 -7.87 8.78
N PHE A 160 15.28 -8.83 9.71
CA PHE A 160 16.51 -9.05 10.51
C PHE A 160 17.64 -9.69 9.71
N THR A 161 17.32 -10.38 8.58
CA THR A 161 18.35 -10.96 7.69
C THR A 161 18.87 -9.95 6.66
N ARG A 162 17.99 -9.07 6.14
CA ARG A 162 18.30 -8.24 4.99
C ARG A 162 18.54 -6.76 5.32
N CYS A 163 18.12 -6.29 6.50
CA CYS A 163 18.19 -4.90 6.87
C CYS A 163 19.05 -4.70 8.12
N ARG A 164 19.80 -3.59 8.15
CA ARG A 164 20.37 -3.07 9.38
C ARG A 164 19.35 -2.13 10.01
N LEU A 165 18.57 -2.65 10.96
CA LEU A 165 17.56 -1.87 11.67
C LEU A 165 18.19 -0.94 12.70
N ASP A 166 17.84 0.35 12.67
CA ASP A 166 18.24 1.29 13.72
C ASP A 166 17.20 1.26 14.85
N LEU A 167 17.56 0.58 15.93
CA LEU A 167 16.71 0.40 17.10
C LEU A 167 16.84 1.53 18.13
N SER A 168 17.65 2.55 17.84
CA SER A 168 17.91 3.70 18.73
C SER A 168 17.00 4.90 18.46
N ILE A 169 16.33 4.94 17.31
CA ILE A 169 15.48 6.06 16.90
C ILE A 169 14.25 6.16 17.79
N LYS A 170 14.06 7.32 18.42
CA LYS A 170 12.90 7.61 19.28
C LYS A 170 11.78 8.27 18.48
N ASN A 171 10.57 7.80 18.70
CA ASN A 171 9.38 8.49 18.19
C ASN A 171 9.03 9.74 19.02
N ALA A 172 8.01 10.49 18.59
CA ALA A 172 7.57 11.71 19.26
C ALA A 172 7.09 11.52 20.72
N TRP A 173 6.83 10.28 21.13
CA TRP A 173 6.49 9.91 22.52
C TRP A 173 7.71 9.48 23.34
N GLY A 174 8.91 9.58 22.79
CA GLY A 174 10.18 9.26 23.45
C GLY A 174 10.54 7.77 23.45
N TYR A 175 9.83 6.89 22.73
CA TYR A 175 10.10 5.46 22.71
C TYR A 175 10.91 5.03 21.51
N THR A 176 11.97 4.26 21.75
CA THR A 176 12.66 3.45 20.76
C THR A 176 11.80 2.23 20.35
N PRO A 177 12.12 1.52 19.25
CA PRO A 177 11.48 0.24 18.92
C PRO A 177 11.52 -0.78 20.05
N ILE A 178 12.67 -0.93 20.75
CA ILE A 178 12.82 -1.85 21.88
C ILE A 178 11.91 -1.45 23.03
N GLU A 179 11.97 -0.18 23.47
CA GLU A 179 11.13 0.31 24.57
C GLU A 179 9.64 0.20 24.28
N LEU A 180 9.25 0.36 23.01
CA LEU A 180 7.86 0.15 22.58
C LEU A 180 7.46 -1.32 22.66
N ALA A 181 8.30 -2.25 22.20
CA ALA A 181 8.03 -3.68 22.25
C ALA A 181 7.95 -4.20 23.69
N GLN A 182 8.79 -3.69 24.58
CA GLN A 182 8.77 -4.05 26.04
C GLN A 182 7.43 -3.75 26.70
N LYS A 183 6.67 -2.77 26.20
CA LYS A 183 5.34 -2.42 26.72
C LYS A 183 4.23 -3.36 26.20
N LEU A 184 4.53 -4.24 25.27
CA LEU A 184 3.56 -5.06 24.55
C LEU A 184 3.90 -6.55 24.72
N PRO A 185 3.34 -7.24 25.74
CA PRO A 185 3.69 -8.64 26.04
C PRO A 185 3.52 -9.60 24.85
N TYR A 186 2.63 -9.28 23.90
CA TYR A 186 2.42 -10.06 22.69
C TYR A 186 3.51 -9.85 21.62
N ARG A 187 4.56 -9.04 21.91
CA ARG A 187 5.76 -8.82 21.10
C ARG A 187 7.02 -9.45 21.67
N ALA A 188 6.86 -10.49 22.49
CA ALA A 188 7.99 -11.13 23.17
C ALA A 188 9.02 -11.73 22.20
N GLU A 189 8.58 -12.36 21.12
CA GLU A 189 9.48 -12.92 20.09
C GLU A 189 10.20 -11.81 19.30
N LEU A 190 9.51 -10.74 18.93
CA LEU A 190 10.12 -9.60 18.29
C LEU A 190 11.16 -8.94 19.20
N LEU A 191 10.82 -8.74 20.48
CA LEU A 191 11.73 -8.17 21.47
C LEU A 191 13.00 -9.02 21.61
N ARG A 192 12.86 -10.35 21.68
CA ARG A 192 14.01 -11.27 21.72
C ARG A 192 14.93 -11.04 20.50
N ARG A 193 14.39 -10.99 19.28
CA ARG A 193 15.16 -10.75 18.05
C ARG A 193 15.85 -9.40 18.00
N MET A 194 15.31 -8.38 18.65
CA MET A 194 15.92 -7.04 18.71
C MET A 194 17.06 -6.94 19.74
N THR A 195 17.18 -7.91 20.65
CA THR A 195 18.14 -7.88 21.77
C THR A 195 19.23 -8.95 21.66
N GLU A 196 19.09 -9.91 20.77
CA GLU A 196 20.10 -10.90 20.39
C GLU A 196 21.06 -10.33 19.30
#